data_fb48e930e76042ab793efe2281758617
#
_entry.id   fb48e930e76042ab793efe2281758617
#
_cell.length_a   1.000
_cell.length_b   1.000
_cell.length_c   1.000
_cell.angle_alpha   90.00
_cell.angle_beta   90.00
_cell.angle_gamma   90.00
#
_symmetry.space_group_name_H-M   'P 1'
#
loop_
_entity.id
_entity.type
_entity.pdbx_description
1 polymer ?
#
loop_
_entity_poly.entity_id
_entity_poly.type
_entity_poly.pdbx_seq_one_letter_code
_entity_poly.pdbx_strand_id
1 'polypeptide(L)'
;MTLGSLFDGIGGFPLAAKRKGIKPVWASEIEAFPIAVTKYRFPEMVHVGDITKLDGAKLPPVDIICGGSPCQDLSVAGARAGLAGERSGLFMEQVRIVKEMRNEDIRNGRTAQFVRPRFMVWENVPGAFSSGVPKGEDFRVVLEEICRISCGPVHVPRPDTGRWEPAGSIVLGNSFSLAWRVFDTQYWPGTPQRRRRIFLVADFAGERAEEILFIPESLPGYSEASLGERKRITQDAQESIDDTIWPYPTGRAADKT
;
A
#
# COMPACT_ATOMS: atom_id res chain seq x y z
N MET A 1 -1.56 -16.63 -8.12
CA MET A 1 -0.83 -15.45 -7.60
C MET A 1 0.02 -15.87 -6.42
N THR A 2 1.09 -15.13 -6.15
CA THR A 2 2.06 -15.35 -5.09
C THR A 2 2.14 -14.15 -4.15
N LEU A 3 2.52 -14.35 -2.89
CA LEU A 3 2.55 -13.32 -1.86
C LEU A 3 3.85 -13.33 -1.08
N GLY A 4 4.44 -12.14 -0.86
CA GLY A 4 5.45 -11.84 0.13
C GLY A 4 4.85 -11.02 1.26
N SER A 5 5.15 -11.37 2.51
CA SER A 5 4.63 -10.71 3.70
C SER A 5 5.74 -10.04 4.48
N LEU A 6 5.57 -8.76 4.77
CA LEU A 6 6.48 -7.94 5.58
C LEU A 6 5.82 -7.64 6.92
N PHE A 7 6.62 -7.61 8.01
CA PHE A 7 6.08 -7.46 9.38
C PHE A 7 5.02 -8.52 9.68
N ASP A 8 5.34 -9.77 9.35
CA ASP A 8 4.38 -10.85 9.16
C ASP A 8 3.62 -11.23 10.45
N GLY A 9 4.22 -11.00 11.62
CA GLY A 9 3.66 -11.44 12.88
C GLY A 9 3.40 -12.96 12.87
N ILE A 10 2.22 -13.36 13.29
CA ILE A 10 1.80 -14.78 13.32
C ILE A 10 1.19 -15.29 12.01
N GLY A 11 1.40 -14.58 10.89
CA GLY A 11 0.99 -15.00 9.54
C GLY A 11 -0.45 -14.68 9.17
N GLY A 12 -0.94 -13.50 9.55
CA GLY A 12 -2.31 -13.07 9.21
C GLY A 12 -2.52 -12.93 7.71
N PHE A 13 -1.63 -12.25 7.00
CA PHE A 13 -1.68 -12.10 5.54
C PHE A 13 -1.46 -13.43 4.81
N PRO A 14 -0.46 -14.24 5.14
CA PRO A 14 -0.31 -15.59 4.58
C PRO A 14 -1.53 -16.48 4.75
N LEU A 15 -2.18 -16.43 5.92
CA LEU A 15 -3.41 -17.20 6.16
C LEU A 15 -4.56 -16.76 5.26
N ALA A 16 -4.77 -15.45 5.14
CA ALA A 16 -5.80 -14.89 4.27
C ALA A 16 -5.53 -15.25 2.80
N ALA A 17 -4.29 -15.12 2.36
CA ALA A 17 -3.82 -15.47 1.02
C ALA A 17 -4.08 -16.96 0.70
N LYS A 18 -3.65 -17.85 1.57
CA LYS A 18 -3.85 -19.31 1.41
C LYS A 18 -5.33 -19.68 1.29
N ARG A 19 -6.21 -19.07 2.10
CA ARG A 19 -7.67 -19.27 2.02
C ARG A 19 -8.28 -18.84 0.69
N LYS A 20 -7.62 -17.96 -0.05
CA LYS A 20 -8.04 -17.45 -1.37
C LYS A 20 -7.24 -18.04 -2.52
N GLY A 21 -6.48 -19.11 -2.30
CA GLY A 21 -5.67 -19.76 -3.33
C GLY A 21 -4.43 -18.98 -3.78
N ILE A 22 -4.01 -18.00 -3.00
CA ILE A 22 -2.77 -17.24 -3.22
C ILE A 22 -1.66 -17.93 -2.41
N LYS A 23 -0.53 -18.24 -3.07
CA LYS A 23 0.60 -18.95 -2.45
C LYS A 23 1.51 -17.98 -1.69
N PRO A 24 1.64 -18.09 -0.34
CA PRO A 24 2.69 -17.41 0.41
C PRO A 24 4.06 -17.99 0.02
N VAL A 25 5.00 -17.13 -0.37
CA VAL A 25 6.35 -17.54 -0.83
C VAL A 25 7.39 -17.26 0.25
N TRP A 26 7.37 -16.05 0.81
CA TRP A 26 8.31 -15.64 1.85
C TRP A 26 7.67 -14.66 2.84
N ALA A 27 8.24 -14.57 4.03
CA ALA A 27 7.87 -13.63 5.08
C ALA A 27 9.11 -13.01 5.76
N SER A 28 9.02 -11.72 6.06
CA SER A 28 9.97 -10.96 6.89
C SER A 28 9.36 -10.71 8.26
N GLU A 29 10.03 -11.20 9.28
CA GLU A 29 9.70 -11.04 10.69
C GLU A 29 10.99 -11.22 11.51
N ILE A 30 11.11 -10.54 12.64
CA ILE A 30 12.29 -10.61 13.52
C ILE A 30 12.02 -11.32 14.84
N GLU A 31 10.78 -11.39 15.27
CA GLU A 31 10.40 -11.96 16.55
C GLU A 31 10.34 -13.49 16.50
N ALA A 32 11.06 -14.15 17.41
CA ALA A 32 11.23 -15.61 17.39
C ALA A 32 9.91 -16.37 17.52
N PHE A 33 8.98 -15.91 18.37
CA PHE A 33 7.70 -16.58 18.60
C PHE A 33 6.79 -16.52 17.35
N PRO A 34 6.51 -15.36 16.73
CA PRO A 34 5.80 -15.28 15.47
C PRO A 34 6.41 -16.16 14.38
N ILE A 35 7.75 -16.15 14.22
CA ILE A 35 8.47 -16.98 13.26
C ILE A 35 8.20 -18.47 13.51
N ALA A 36 8.22 -18.93 14.76
CA ALA A 36 7.92 -20.31 15.09
C ALA A 36 6.50 -20.72 14.72
N VAL A 37 5.52 -19.83 14.96
CA VAL A 37 4.11 -20.04 14.59
C VAL A 37 3.95 -20.17 13.07
N THR A 38 4.57 -19.25 12.31
CA THR A 38 4.42 -19.25 10.85
C THR A 38 5.19 -20.39 10.19
N LYS A 39 6.35 -20.78 10.70
CA LYS A 39 7.04 -22.00 10.26
C LYS A 39 6.20 -23.28 10.42
N TYR A 40 5.47 -23.37 11.53
CA TYR A 40 4.57 -24.50 11.75
C TYR A 40 3.36 -24.49 10.78
N ARG A 41 2.75 -23.30 10.55
CA ARG A 41 1.55 -23.17 9.72
C ARG A 41 1.82 -23.16 8.22
N PHE A 42 2.99 -22.67 7.82
CA PHE A 42 3.39 -22.48 6.43
C PHE A 42 4.80 -23.04 6.20
N PRO A 43 5.00 -24.37 6.29
CA PRO A 43 6.33 -24.98 6.24
C PRO A 43 7.08 -24.72 4.92
N GLU A 44 6.36 -24.40 3.83
CA GLU A 44 6.96 -24.07 2.53
C GLU A 44 7.32 -22.60 2.37
N MET A 45 6.87 -21.73 3.30
CA MET A 45 7.15 -20.29 3.23
C MET A 45 8.55 -19.98 3.79
N VAL A 46 9.37 -19.30 3.00
CA VAL A 46 10.73 -18.94 3.40
C VAL A 46 10.72 -17.73 4.35
N HIS A 47 11.41 -17.84 5.48
CA HIS A 47 11.65 -16.70 6.37
C HIS A 47 12.91 -15.96 5.94
N VAL A 48 12.76 -14.69 5.55
CA VAL A 48 13.83 -13.87 4.99
C VAL A 48 14.46 -12.91 6.02
N GLY A 49 13.93 -12.85 7.25
CA GLY A 49 14.53 -12.12 8.37
C GLY A 49 14.17 -10.63 8.43
N ASP A 50 15.13 -9.81 8.84
CA ASP A 50 14.98 -8.38 9.12
C ASP A 50 14.87 -7.57 7.82
N ILE A 51 13.76 -6.85 7.66
CA ILE A 51 13.47 -6.03 6.46
C ILE A 51 14.55 -4.99 6.17
N THR A 52 15.22 -4.45 7.19
CA THR A 52 16.28 -3.43 7.02
C THR A 52 17.54 -4.00 6.36
N LYS A 53 17.69 -5.32 6.36
CA LYS A 53 18.85 -6.04 5.79
C LYS A 53 18.52 -6.72 4.45
N LEU A 54 17.27 -6.67 4.03
CA LEU A 54 16.84 -7.31 2.78
C LEU A 54 17.21 -6.45 1.57
N ASP A 55 17.56 -7.15 0.50
CA ASP A 55 17.68 -6.61 -0.85
C ASP A 55 16.50 -7.13 -1.66
N GLY A 56 15.55 -6.24 -2.00
CA GLY A 56 14.34 -6.59 -2.71
C GLY A 56 14.60 -7.19 -4.10
N ALA A 57 15.73 -6.84 -4.73
CA ALA A 57 16.14 -7.38 -6.02
C ALA A 57 16.54 -8.86 -5.94
N LYS A 58 16.95 -9.35 -4.76
CA LYS A 58 17.38 -10.75 -4.53
C LYS A 58 16.27 -11.65 -3.99
N LEU A 59 15.15 -11.07 -3.56
CA LEU A 59 14.03 -11.86 -3.08
C LEU A 59 13.32 -12.57 -4.23
N PRO A 60 12.76 -13.78 -3.99
CA PRO A 60 11.88 -14.41 -4.97
C PRO A 60 10.76 -13.48 -5.37
N PRO A 61 10.60 -13.13 -6.66
CA PRO A 61 9.61 -12.16 -7.09
C PRO A 61 8.19 -12.69 -6.90
N VAL A 62 7.30 -11.86 -6.34
CA VAL A 62 5.92 -12.20 -6.00
C VAL A 62 4.94 -11.21 -6.62
N ASP A 63 3.69 -11.63 -6.81
CA ASP A 63 2.65 -10.79 -7.42
C ASP A 63 2.13 -9.72 -6.45
N ILE A 64 2.15 -10.03 -5.15
CA ILE A 64 1.62 -9.18 -4.07
C ILE A 64 2.66 -9.06 -2.96
N ILE A 65 2.89 -7.85 -2.48
CA ILE A 65 3.59 -7.60 -1.21
C ILE A 65 2.62 -6.97 -0.22
N CYS A 66 2.44 -7.62 0.93
CA CYS A 66 1.67 -7.08 2.06
C CYS A 66 2.60 -6.66 3.19
N GLY A 67 2.20 -5.64 3.97
CA GLY A 67 2.92 -5.26 5.17
C GLY A 67 2.09 -4.37 6.09
N GLY A 68 2.26 -4.54 7.39
CA GLY A 68 1.72 -3.68 8.44
C GLY A 68 2.86 -3.06 9.23
N SER A 69 3.46 -1.98 8.72
CA SER A 69 4.57 -1.31 9.41
C SER A 69 4.16 -0.77 10.78
N PRO A 70 5.03 -0.81 11.80
CA PRO A 70 4.75 -0.24 13.11
C PRO A 70 4.33 1.23 13.03
N CYS A 71 3.31 1.62 13.81
CA CYS A 71 2.72 2.96 13.78
C CYS A 71 3.70 4.06 14.26
N GLN A 72 4.65 3.71 15.11
CA GLN A 72 5.62 4.66 15.69
C GLN A 72 6.59 5.22 14.66
N ASP A 73 6.76 4.54 13.52
CA ASP A 73 7.69 4.91 12.45
C ASP A 73 7.06 5.74 11.31
N LEU A 74 5.78 6.12 11.45
CA LEU A 74 5.13 7.01 10.48
C LEU A 74 5.53 8.47 10.63
N SER A 75 6.27 8.86 11.69
CA SER A 75 6.75 10.24 11.86
C SER A 75 7.83 10.57 10.82
N VAL A 76 7.38 10.76 9.59
CA VAL A 76 8.20 11.17 8.43
C VAL A 76 8.74 12.60 8.60
N ALA A 77 8.29 13.32 9.63
CA ALA A 77 8.73 14.69 9.94
C ALA A 77 10.25 14.80 10.19
N GLY A 78 10.92 13.70 10.61
CA GLY A 78 12.37 13.64 10.70
C GLY A 78 13.08 13.54 9.35
N ALA A 79 12.40 13.13 8.28
CA ALA A 79 13.00 12.91 6.96
C ALA A 79 13.18 14.20 6.12
N ARG A 80 12.68 15.34 6.59
CA ARG A 80 12.81 16.64 5.87
C ARG A 80 14.10 17.41 6.14
N ALA A 81 14.95 16.93 7.03
CA ALA A 81 16.24 17.55 7.27
C ALA A 81 17.26 17.15 6.20
N GLY A 82 17.09 17.68 4.98
CA GLY A 82 18.08 17.65 3.92
C GLY A 82 18.25 16.32 3.18
N LEU A 83 18.83 16.40 1.96
CA LEU A 83 19.14 15.29 1.04
C LEU A 83 20.11 14.20 1.59
N ALA A 84 20.53 14.30 2.85
CA ALA A 84 21.45 13.40 3.52
C ALA A 84 20.89 12.74 4.80
N GLY A 85 19.62 13.03 5.18
CA GLY A 85 18.98 12.42 6.33
C GLY A 85 18.43 11.02 5.98
N GLU A 86 18.84 10.00 6.74
CA GLU A 86 18.28 8.66 6.65
C GLU A 86 16.75 8.74 6.72
N ARG A 87 16.08 8.32 5.65
CA ARG A 87 14.63 8.09 5.61
C ARG A 87 14.34 6.80 6.36
N SER A 88 14.50 6.86 7.68
CA SER A 88 14.48 5.70 8.55
C SER A 88 13.11 5.44 9.15
N GLY A 89 12.12 5.10 8.31
CA GLY A 89 10.88 4.53 8.80
C GLY A 89 10.69 3.15 8.21
N LEU A 90 10.26 2.18 8.99
CA LEU A 90 10.01 0.81 8.50
C LEU A 90 8.99 0.75 7.36
N PHE A 91 8.09 1.74 7.25
CA PHE A 91 7.25 1.93 6.08
C PHE A 91 8.09 2.18 4.81
N MET A 92 9.15 3.01 4.90
CA MET A 92 10.01 3.29 3.76
C MET A 92 10.80 2.05 3.31
N GLU A 93 11.10 1.13 4.24
CA GLU A 93 11.69 -0.17 3.89
C GLU A 93 10.72 -1.02 3.06
N GLN A 94 9.43 -1.01 3.37
CA GLN A 94 8.43 -1.67 2.53
C GLN A 94 8.38 -1.07 1.12
N VAL A 95 8.38 0.27 1.01
CA VAL A 95 8.43 0.99 -0.28
C VAL A 95 9.70 0.62 -1.05
N ARG A 96 10.86 0.59 -0.36
CA ARG A 96 12.17 0.23 -0.94
C ARG A 96 12.15 -1.19 -1.52
N ILE A 97 11.71 -2.17 -0.74
CA ILE A 97 11.64 -3.58 -1.19
C ILE A 97 10.75 -3.74 -2.42
N VAL A 98 9.56 -3.10 -2.42
CA VAL A 98 8.67 -3.13 -3.59
C VAL A 98 9.35 -2.53 -4.82
N LYS A 99 9.99 -1.36 -4.67
CA LYS A 99 10.67 -0.66 -5.76
C LYS A 99 11.86 -1.45 -6.29
N GLU A 100 12.69 -2.02 -5.42
CA GLU A 100 13.85 -2.83 -5.80
C GLU A 100 13.43 -4.08 -6.58
N MET A 101 12.40 -4.81 -6.10
CA MET A 101 11.88 -5.99 -6.79
C MET A 101 11.31 -5.65 -8.16
N ARG A 102 10.53 -4.56 -8.29
CA ARG A 102 9.99 -4.10 -9.57
C ARG A 102 11.10 -3.71 -10.55
N ASN A 103 12.09 -2.97 -10.08
CA ASN A 103 13.22 -2.56 -10.92
C ASN A 103 14.01 -3.77 -11.43
N GLU A 104 14.22 -4.79 -10.60
CA GLU A 104 14.89 -6.01 -11.02
C GLU A 104 14.05 -6.82 -12.01
N ASP A 105 12.74 -6.92 -11.79
CA ASP A 105 11.84 -7.63 -12.71
C ASP A 105 11.80 -6.94 -14.10
N ILE A 106 11.89 -5.59 -14.14
CA ILE A 106 12.04 -4.81 -15.38
C ILE A 106 13.39 -5.08 -16.05
N ARG A 107 14.49 -5.09 -15.30
CA ARG A 107 15.84 -5.43 -15.85
C ARG A 107 15.86 -6.83 -16.45
N ASN A 108 15.09 -7.76 -15.88
CA ASN A 108 14.91 -9.11 -16.38
C ASN A 108 13.92 -9.21 -17.57
N GLY A 109 13.53 -8.07 -18.16
CA GLY A 109 12.74 -8.01 -19.39
C GLY A 109 11.22 -8.06 -19.21
N ARG A 110 10.69 -7.99 -17.98
CA ARG A 110 9.25 -7.87 -17.78
C ARG A 110 8.77 -6.45 -18.03
N THR A 111 7.59 -6.33 -18.60
CA THR A 111 7.02 -5.04 -19.00
C THR A 111 5.57 -4.89 -18.56
N ALA A 112 5.12 -3.65 -18.41
CA ALA A 112 3.73 -3.27 -18.12
C ALA A 112 3.11 -4.08 -16.97
N GLN A 113 1.96 -4.70 -17.24
CA GLN A 113 1.16 -5.44 -16.24
C GLN A 113 1.81 -6.72 -15.69
N PHE A 114 2.93 -7.16 -16.27
CA PHE A 114 3.64 -8.37 -15.83
C PHE A 114 4.78 -8.08 -14.85
N VAL A 115 5.12 -6.81 -14.61
CA VAL A 115 6.14 -6.41 -13.63
C VAL A 115 5.67 -6.72 -12.22
N ARG A 116 6.50 -7.42 -11.45
CA ARG A 116 6.20 -7.84 -10.07
C ARG A 116 6.99 -7.05 -9.02
N PRO A 117 6.37 -6.78 -7.85
CA PRO A 117 4.96 -7.03 -7.55
C PRO A 117 4.06 -6.11 -8.34
N ARG A 118 2.89 -6.63 -8.75
CA ARG A 118 1.84 -5.80 -9.31
C ARG A 118 1.06 -5.06 -8.22
N PHE A 119 0.83 -5.73 -7.08
CA PHE A 119 0.03 -5.17 -6.00
C PHE A 119 0.84 -4.97 -4.73
N MET A 120 0.56 -3.89 -4.03
CA MET A 120 1.03 -3.64 -2.67
C MET A 120 -0.16 -3.46 -1.75
N VAL A 121 -0.11 -4.09 -0.57
CA VAL A 121 -1.09 -3.89 0.49
C VAL A 121 -0.37 -3.34 1.72
N TRP A 122 -0.88 -2.25 2.28
CA TRP A 122 -0.38 -1.68 3.52
C TRP A 122 -1.48 -1.62 4.57
N GLU A 123 -1.19 -2.05 5.78
CA GLU A 123 -2.10 -2.00 6.92
C GLU A 123 -1.54 -1.05 7.98
N ASN A 124 -2.43 -0.23 8.58
CA ASN A 124 -2.04 0.59 9.72
C ASN A 124 -3.25 1.01 10.58
N VAL A 125 -3.01 1.76 11.65
CA VAL A 125 -4.05 2.30 12.51
C VAL A 125 -4.60 3.63 11.96
N PRO A 126 -5.89 3.96 12.20
CA PRO A 126 -6.50 5.21 11.73
C PRO A 126 -5.83 6.50 12.26
N GLY A 127 -4.98 6.40 13.29
CA GLY A 127 -4.15 7.50 13.77
C GLY A 127 -3.26 8.12 12.70
N ALA A 128 -2.84 7.34 11.71
CA ALA A 128 -2.04 7.80 10.57
C ALA A 128 -2.72 8.94 9.78
N PHE A 129 -4.06 8.97 9.74
CA PHE A 129 -4.82 10.01 9.03
C PHE A 129 -4.68 11.42 9.62
N SER A 130 -4.22 11.53 10.84
CA SER A 130 -4.09 12.81 11.53
C SER A 130 -2.70 13.05 12.11
N SER A 131 -1.76 12.15 11.84
CA SER A 131 -0.36 12.28 12.30
C SER A 131 0.45 13.24 11.41
N GLY A 132 1.59 13.67 11.92
CA GLY A 132 2.50 14.58 11.25
C GLY A 132 2.31 16.06 11.57
N VAL A 133 3.27 16.88 11.08
CA VAL A 133 3.27 18.34 11.19
C VAL A 133 3.54 18.93 9.81
N PRO A 134 2.56 19.64 9.24
CA PRO A 134 1.19 19.88 9.71
C PRO A 134 0.35 18.60 9.80
N LYS A 135 -0.75 18.65 10.56
CA LYS A 135 -1.63 17.50 10.79
C LYS A 135 -2.10 16.85 9.49
N GLY A 136 -2.04 15.50 9.42
CA GLY A 136 -2.37 14.72 8.23
C GLY A 136 -1.23 14.58 7.21
N GLU A 137 -0.06 15.12 7.53
CA GLU A 137 1.10 15.11 6.64
C GLU A 137 1.69 13.72 6.44
N ASP A 138 1.75 12.89 7.49
CA ASP A 138 2.37 11.57 7.38
C ASP A 138 1.61 10.68 6.39
N PHE A 139 0.28 10.71 6.40
CA PHE A 139 -0.49 9.94 5.43
C PHE A 139 -0.38 10.49 4.01
N ARG A 140 -0.25 11.81 3.84
CA ARG A 140 0.08 12.41 2.55
C ARG A 140 1.37 11.83 1.97
N VAL A 141 2.41 11.77 2.80
CA VAL A 141 3.70 11.20 2.39
C VAL A 141 3.59 9.70 2.07
N VAL A 142 2.81 8.95 2.84
CA VAL A 142 2.51 7.54 2.51
C VAL A 142 1.94 7.41 1.09
N LEU A 143 0.95 8.22 0.74
CA LEU A 143 0.34 8.19 -0.59
C LEU A 143 1.35 8.56 -1.69
N GLU A 144 2.11 9.65 -1.50
CA GLU A 144 3.11 10.10 -2.48
C GLU A 144 4.25 9.08 -2.68
N GLU A 145 4.75 8.47 -1.61
CA GLU A 145 5.85 7.50 -1.73
C GLU A 145 5.40 6.20 -2.41
N ILE A 146 4.15 5.77 -2.21
CA ILE A 146 3.60 4.63 -2.96
C ILE A 146 3.41 4.99 -4.44
N CYS A 147 2.87 6.16 -4.76
CA CYS A 147 2.77 6.63 -6.14
C CYS A 147 4.15 6.67 -6.82
N ARG A 148 5.17 7.14 -6.11
CA ARG A 148 6.55 7.27 -6.61
C ARG A 148 7.21 5.95 -7.00
N ILE A 149 6.69 4.80 -6.57
CA ILE A 149 7.23 3.49 -6.95
C ILE A 149 7.16 3.28 -8.47
N SER A 150 6.08 3.70 -9.12
CA SER A 150 5.85 3.49 -10.56
C SER A 150 5.50 4.74 -11.36
N CYS A 151 5.05 5.80 -10.68
CA CYS A 151 4.52 6.99 -11.33
C CYS A 151 5.45 8.21 -11.30
N GLY A 152 6.60 8.13 -10.61
CA GLY A 152 7.45 9.30 -10.40
C GLY A 152 6.92 10.24 -9.30
N PRO A 153 7.41 11.47 -9.23
CA PRO A 153 6.95 12.45 -8.24
C PRO A 153 5.50 12.85 -8.49
N VAL A 154 4.66 12.67 -7.50
CA VAL A 154 3.26 13.10 -7.50
C VAL A 154 3.05 13.95 -6.26
N HIS A 155 2.34 15.06 -6.38
CA HIS A 155 1.90 15.84 -5.24
C HIS A 155 0.44 15.51 -4.91
N VAL A 156 0.20 15.02 -3.69
CA VAL A 156 -1.13 14.72 -3.20
C VAL A 156 -1.57 15.84 -2.27
N PRO A 157 -2.65 16.60 -2.58
CA PRO A 157 -3.11 17.68 -1.74
C PRO A 157 -3.57 17.13 -0.38
N ARG A 158 -3.12 17.80 0.69
CA ARG A 158 -3.54 17.47 2.04
C ARG A 158 -4.90 18.10 2.32
N PRO A 159 -5.85 17.39 2.97
CA PRO A 159 -7.12 17.99 3.34
C PRO A 159 -6.93 19.22 4.25
N ASP A 160 -7.70 20.29 4.03
CA ASP A 160 -7.64 21.54 4.82
C ASP A 160 -7.92 21.29 6.31
N THR A 161 -8.79 20.32 6.61
CA THR A 161 -9.09 19.88 7.97
C THR A 161 -7.90 19.21 8.67
N GLY A 162 -6.85 18.86 7.94
CA GLY A 162 -5.72 18.09 8.43
C GLY A 162 -6.07 16.64 8.81
N ARG A 163 -7.22 16.14 8.37
CA ARG A 163 -7.67 14.77 8.61
C ARG A 163 -8.19 14.15 7.32
N TRP A 164 -7.63 13.00 6.98
CA TRP A 164 -8.04 12.21 5.83
C TRP A 164 -9.36 11.49 6.09
N GLU A 165 -10.15 11.35 5.03
CA GLU A 165 -11.37 10.58 5.07
C GLU A 165 -11.09 9.08 5.27
N PRO A 166 -12.02 8.32 5.89
CA PRO A 166 -11.84 6.90 6.17
C PRO A 166 -11.80 6.02 4.91
N ALA A 167 -12.09 6.57 3.75
CA ALA A 167 -11.97 5.91 2.46
C ALA A 167 -11.61 6.93 1.38
N GLY A 168 -10.81 6.53 0.39
CA GLY A 168 -10.44 7.36 -0.74
C GLY A 168 -9.64 6.58 -1.78
N SER A 169 -9.35 7.22 -2.91
CA SER A 169 -8.57 6.63 -3.98
C SER A 169 -7.84 7.69 -4.81
N ILE A 170 -6.80 7.25 -5.51
CA ILE A 170 -6.04 8.00 -6.49
C ILE A 170 -5.90 7.13 -7.72
N VAL A 171 -6.20 7.66 -8.90
CA VAL A 171 -6.01 6.99 -10.19
C VAL A 171 -5.15 7.89 -11.07
N LEU A 172 -4.04 7.36 -11.56
CA LEU A 172 -3.08 8.10 -12.39
C LEU A 172 -2.99 7.43 -13.77
N GLY A 173 -3.69 8.01 -14.72
CA GLY A 173 -3.84 7.40 -16.05
C GLY A 173 -4.43 5.99 -15.97
N ASN A 174 -4.11 5.15 -16.96
CA ASN A 174 -4.61 3.77 -17.02
C ASN A 174 -3.63 2.75 -16.42
N SER A 175 -2.54 3.21 -15.79
CA SER A 175 -1.42 2.34 -15.40
C SER A 175 -1.17 2.27 -13.89
N PHE A 176 -1.88 3.07 -13.10
CA PHE A 176 -1.73 3.08 -11.65
C PHE A 176 -3.03 3.47 -10.96
N SER A 177 -3.34 2.76 -9.90
CA SER A 177 -4.38 3.15 -8.95
C SER A 177 -3.99 2.78 -7.53
N LEU A 178 -4.49 3.57 -6.58
CA LEU A 178 -4.33 3.37 -5.16
C LEU A 178 -5.67 3.67 -4.48
N ALA A 179 -6.06 2.83 -3.53
CA ALA A 179 -7.26 3.04 -2.73
C ALA A 179 -7.00 2.72 -1.27
N TRP A 180 -7.66 3.40 -0.35
CA TRP A 180 -7.61 3.11 1.07
C TRP A 180 -8.99 3.08 1.69
N ARG A 181 -9.14 2.27 2.75
CA ARG A 181 -10.38 2.16 3.52
C ARG A 181 -10.09 1.73 4.95
N VAL A 182 -10.89 2.25 5.88
CA VAL A 182 -10.91 1.77 7.26
C VAL A 182 -11.89 0.61 7.38
N PHE A 183 -11.39 -0.52 7.87
CA PHE A 183 -12.22 -1.65 8.29
C PHE A 183 -12.27 -1.72 9.81
N ASP A 184 -13.40 -2.18 10.35
CA ASP A 184 -13.56 -2.45 11.77
C ASP A 184 -13.98 -3.92 11.95
N THR A 185 -13.18 -4.68 12.67
CA THR A 185 -13.39 -6.14 12.80
C THR A 185 -14.69 -6.50 13.48
N GLN A 186 -15.28 -5.60 14.29
CA GLN A 186 -16.57 -5.86 14.97
C GLN A 186 -17.72 -6.17 14.00
N TYR A 187 -17.62 -5.75 12.74
CA TYR A 187 -18.64 -6.01 11.72
C TYR A 187 -18.45 -7.33 10.96
N TRP A 188 -17.44 -8.11 11.33
CA TRP A 188 -17.17 -9.40 10.68
C TRP A 188 -17.64 -10.55 11.56
N PRO A 189 -18.32 -11.57 11.00
CA PRO A 189 -18.77 -12.73 11.74
C PRO A 189 -17.64 -13.42 12.52
N GLY A 190 -17.89 -13.73 13.79
CA GLY A 190 -16.94 -14.43 14.65
C GLY A 190 -15.84 -13.56 15.29
N THR A 191 -15.86 -12.23 15.09
CA THR A 191 -14.85 -11.33 15.68
C THR A 191 -15.53 -10.20 16.45
N PRO A 192 -15.89 -10.38 17.74
CA PRO A 192 -16.60 -9.35 18.52
C PRO A 192 -15.71 -8.18 18.96
N GLN A 193 -14.47 -8.11 18.53
CA GLN A 193 -13.52 -7.07 18.91
C GLN A 193 -13.64 -5.83 18.02
N ARG A 194 -13.81 -4.67 18.63
CA ARG A 194 -13.68 -3.39 17.93
C ARG A 194 -12.20 -3.12 17.64
N ARG A 195 -11.79 -3.32 16.39
CA ARG A 195 -10.42 -3.09 15.91
C ARG A 195 -10.45 -2.41 14.56
N ARG A 196 -10.24 -1.11 14.53
CA ARG A 196 -10.20 -0.32 13.31
C ARG A 196 -8.80 -0.33 12.71
N ARG A 197 -8.72 -0.61 11.40
CA ARG A 197 -7.47 -0.59 10.63
C ARG A 197 -7.69 0.03 9.27
N ILE A 198 -6.70 0.82 8.84
CA ILE A 198 -6.58 1.25 7.45
C ILE A 198 -6.03 0.07 6.66
N PHE A 199 -6.65 -0.22 5.54
CA PHE A 199 -6.04 -1.00 4.47
C PHE A 199 -5.90 -0.10 3.25
N LEU A 200 -4.72 -0.12 2.65
CA LEU A 200 -4.41 0.56 1.42
C LEU A 200 -3.97 -0.49 0.42
N VAL A 201 -4.49 -0.41 -0.80
CA VAL A 201 -4.12 -1.26 -1.93
C VAL A 201 -3.62 -0.38 -3.05
N ALA A 202 -2.45 -0.70 -3.61
CA ALA A 202 -1.96 -0.10 -4.85
C ALA A 202 -1.90 -1.17 -5.96
N ASP A 203 -2.38 -0.82 -7.16
CA ASP A 203 -2.18 -1.56 -8.40
C ASP A 203 -1.20 -0.76 -9.27
N PHE A 204 0.01 -1.29 -9.44
CA PHE A 204 1.09 -0.64 -10.21
C PHE A 204 0.99 -0.86 -11.73
N ALA A 205 -0.11 -1.40 -12.20
CA ALA A 205 -0.28 -1.74 -13.61
C ALA A 205 -1.74 -1.64 -14.09
N GLY A 206 -2.58 -0.86 -13.39
CA GLY A 206 -3.98 -0.68 -13.78
C GLY A 206 -4.83 0.08 -12.75
N GLU A 207 -6.14 -0.01 -12.90
CA GLU A 207 -7.15 0.75 -12.15
C GLU A 207 -7.92 -0.11 -11.13
N ARG A 208 -7.37 -1.27 -10.71
CA ARG A 208 -8.13 -2.26 -9.93
C ARG A 208 -8.11 -2.04 -8.41
N ALA A 209 -7.40 -1.04 -7.91
CA ALA A 209 -7.28 -0.82 -6.46
C ALA A 209 -8.65 -0.59 -5.79
N GLU A 210 -9.53 0.19 -6.42
CA GLU A 210 -10.90 0.41 -5.94
C GLU A 210 -11.73 -0.87 -5.99
N GLU A 211 -11.70 -1.59 -7.11
CA GLU A 211 -12.41 -2.85 -7.29
C GLU A 211 -12.04 -3.88 -6.21
N ILE A 212 -10.74 -3.93 -5.85
CA ILE A 212 -10.24 -4.85 -4.83
C ILE A 212 -10.71 -4.44 -3.43
N LEU A 213 -10.67 -3.15 -3.11
CA LEU A 213 -10.87 -2.66 -1.75
C LEU A 213 -12.31 -2.30 -1.43
N PHE A 214 -13.08 -1.84 -2.42
CA PHE A 214 -14.47 -1.43 -2.27
C PHE A 214 -15.41 -2.46 -2.86
N ILE A 215 -15.64 -3.53 -2.12
CA ILE A 215 -16.66 -4.52 -2.48
C ILE A 215 -18.03 -3.87 -2.25
N PRO A 216 -18.81 -3.64 -3.31
CA PRO A 216 -20.17 -3.11 -3.16
C PRO A 216 -21.01 -4.08 -2.32
N GLU A 217 -21.93 -3.58 -1.52
CA GLU A 217 -23.06 -4.31 -0.93
C GLU A 217 -22.79 -5.22 0.26
N SER A 218 -21.57 -5.68 0.55
CA SER A 218 -21.35 -6.71 1.59
C SER A 218 -20.83 -6.18 2.92
N LEU A 219 -20.56 -4.86 3.06
CA LEU A 219 -19.93 -4.32 4.25
C LEU A 219 -20.77 -3.21 4.91
N PRO A 220 -21.10 -3.34 6.20
CA PRO A 220 -21.68 -2.26 6.98
C PRO A 220 -20.78 -1.01 6.94
N GLY A 221 -21.36 0.16 6.68
CA GLY A 221 -20.65 1.44 6.62
C GLY A 221 -20.25 1.91 5.21
N TYR A 222 -20.67 1.21 4.15
CA TYR A 222 -20.60 1.74 2.79
C TYR A 222 -21.67 2.81 2.59
N SER A 223 -21.32 4.02 2.18
CA SER A 223 -22.25 5.07 1.83
C SER A 223 -21.88 5.73 0.50
N GLU A 224 -22.88 6.18 -0.26
CA GLU A 224 -22.69 6.93 -1.51
C GLU A 224 -21.88 8.22 -1.31
N ALA A 225 -21.99 8.84 -0.13
CA ALA A 225 -21.21 10.02 0.22
C ALA A 225 -19.69 9.75 0.19
N SER A 226 -19.23 8.55 0.58
CA SER A 226 -17.84 8.18 0.52
C SER A 226 -17.29 8.00 -0.90
N LEU A 227 -18.17 7.77 -1.89
CA LEU A 227 -17.82 7.70 -3.33
C LEU A 227 -17.58 9.10 -3.92
N GLY A 228 -18.37 10.09 -3.54
CA GLY A 228 -18.21 11.47 -4.00
C GLY A 228 -16.90 12.10 -3.55
N GLU A 229 -16.54 11.90 -2.28
CA GLU A 229 -15.29 12.38 -1.70
C GLU A 229 -14.05 11.75 -2.39
N ARG A 230 -14.10 10.46 -2.69
CA ARG A 230 -13.05 9.74 -3.41
C ARG A 230 -12.77 10.33 -4.79
N LYS A 231 -13.83 10.61 -5.57
CA LYS A 231 -13.71 11.23 -6.89
C LYS A 231 -13.01 12.58 -6.84
N ARG A 232 -13.33 13.40 -5.82
CA ARG A 232 -12.69 14.71 -5.64
C ARG A 232 -11.20 14.60 -5.37
N ILE A 233 -10.77 13.74 -4.44
CA ILE A 233 -9.34 13.55 -4.12
C ILE A 233 -8.58 13.05 -5.36
N THR A 234 -9.17 12.17 -6.16
CA THR A 234 -8.57 11.68 -7.40
C THR A 234 -8.38 12.81 -8.41
N GLN A 235 -9.37 13.69 -8.59
CA GLN A 235 -9.27 14.85 -9.47
C GLN A 235 -8.18 15.82 -9.02
N ASP A 236 -8.19 16.19 -7.73
CA ASP A 236 -7.19 17.09 -7.15
C ASP A 236 -5.75 16.55 -7.30
N ALA A 237 -5.57 15.24 -7.12
CA ALA A 237 -4.27 14.59 -7.30
C ALA A 237 -3.83 14.57 -8.78
N GLN A 238 -4.74 14.36 -9.72
CA GLN A 238 -4.47 14.41 -11.15
C GLN A 238 -4.11 15.82 -11.63
N GLU A 239 -4.82 16.84 -11.17
CA GLU A 239 -4.54 18.24 -11.51
C GLU A 239 -3.19 18.72 -10.99
N SER A 240 -2.65 18.07 -9.94
CA SER A 240 -1.34 18.38 -9.36
C SER A 240 -0.16 17.77 -10.12
N ILE A 241 -0.40 16.90 -11.10
CA ILE A 241 0.65 16.29 -11.90
C ILE A 241 1.09 17.29 -12.94
N ASP A 242 2.38 17.64 -12.92
CA ASP A 242 2.99 18.43 -13.97
C ASP A 242 3.18 17.56 -15.22
N ASP A 243 2.39 17.83 -16.26
CA ASP A 243 2.40 17.09 -17.54
C ASP A 243 3.78 17.14 -18.23
N THR A 244 4.64 18.08 -17.87
CA THR A 244 6.00 18.21 -18.44
C THR A 244 6.97 17.16 -17.93
N ILE A 245 6.64 16.47 -16.80
CA ILE A 245 7.52 15.50 -16.15
C ILE A 245 7.10 14.05 -16.49
N TRP A 246 5.93 13.86 -17.10
CA TRP A 246 5.35 12.54 -17.32
C TRP A 246 5.42 12.10 -18.80
N PRO A 247 6.07 10.95 -19.11
CA PRO A 247 6.20 10.49 -20.48
C PRO A 247 4.93 9.78 -21.03
N TYR A 248 3.87 9.64 -20.23
CA TYR A 248 2.64 8.98 -20.63
C TYR A 248 1.48 9.97 -20.66
N PRO A 249 0.61 9.94 -21.67
CA PRO A 249 -0.52 10.84 -21.73
C PRO A 249 -1.45 10.59 -20.53
N THR A 250 -1.55 11.57 -19.66
CA THR A 250 -2.56 11.64 -18.62
C THR A 250 -3.86 11.99 -19.31
N GLY A 251 -4.80 11.06 -19.38
CA GLY A 251 -6.14 11.50 -19.68
C GLY A 251 -6.89 10.65 -20.69
N ARG A 252 -7.87 9.94 -20.19
CA ARG A 252 -9.15 9.91 -20.87
C ARG A 252 -9.82 11.26 -20.65
N ALA A 253 -9.93 12.05 -21.71
CA ALA A 253 -10.98 13.04 -21.78
C ALA A 253 -12.30 12.31 -21.46
N ALA A 254 -13.03 12.82 -20.46
CA ALA A 254 -14.37 12.35 -20.20
C ALA A 254 -15.18 12.53 -21.47
N ASP A 255 -15.58 11.44 -22.14
CA ASP A 255 -16.56 11.47 -23.20
C ASP A 255 -17.85 12.02 -22.60
N LYS A 256 -18.08 13.30 -22.91
CA LYS A 256 -19.39 13.91 -22.76
C LYS A 256 -20.16 13.61 -24.02
N THR A 257 -20.99 12.62 -23.97
CA THR A 257 -22.23 12.54 -24.75
C THR A 257 -23.32 11.87 -23.92
#